data_90b68f6080769bfb2817d1a7906555ed
#
_entry.id   90b68f6080769bfb2817d1a7906555ed
#
_cell.length_a   1.000
_cell.length_b   1.000
_cell.length_c   1.000
_cell.angle_alpha   90.00
_cell.angle_beta   90.00
_cell.angle_gamma   90.00
#
_symmetry.space_group_name_H-M   'P 1'
#
loop_
_entity.id
_entity.type
_entity.pdbx_description
1 polymer ?
#
loop_
_entity_poly.entity_id
_entity_poly.type
_entity_poly.pdbx_seq_one_letter_code
_entity_poly.pdbx_strand_id
1 'polypeptide(L)'
;NNWGIGDFSDLAQLVTKAGKQGAGFIGLNPIHALYPSNPEACSPYGPSSRRWLNFLYIDVTALPEYTSAAVQAVVNAEDFQTRLQTARSVEYVDYSLVTELKMAALNSLFDEYYNAYLKKNTKQNREFKAFIQAGGESLEMQATYDAMQEYLQNEGKDAWGWPVFPENWRDFHNEAVAKFAKKHKKRVQFYMFLQWQAAEQLEKANQAAIAA
;
A
#
# COMPACT_ATOMS: atom_id res chain seq x y z
N ASN A 1 9.17 13.50 9.79
CA ASN A 1 8.64 14.02 8.51
C ASN A 1 8.95 13.13 7.29
N ASN A 2 8.84 11.83 7.37
CA ASN A 2 9.17 10.85 6.33
C ASN A 2 8.76 11.30 4.90
N TRP A 3 7.60 10.87 4.45
CA TRP A 3 7.05 11.27 3.15
C TRP A 3 5.75 12.08 3.31
N GLY A 4 5.68 12.95 4.32
CA GLY A 4 4.52 13.75 4.67
C GLY A 4 3.49 13.05 5.55
N ILE A 5 3.73 11.78 5.89
CA ILE A 5 2.90 10.94 6.76
C ILE A 5 3.79 10.03 7.61
N GLY A 6 3.33 9.60 8.79
CA GLY A 6 4.01 8.56 9.56
C GLY A 6 3.94 7.19 8.88
N ASP A 7 4.87 6.30 9.20
CA ASP A 7 4.94 4.97 8.60
C ASP A 7 5.22 3.86 9.64
N PHE A 8 5.29 2.60 9.18
CA PHE A 8 5.52 1.46 10.07
C PHE A 8 6.93 1.44 10.67
N SER A 9 7.92 2.07 10.04
CA SER A 9 9.25 2.25 10.64
C SER A 9 9.22 3.25 11.80
N ASP A 10 8.44 4.32 11.70
CA ASP A 10 8.17 5.22 12.83
C ASP A 10 7.47 4.48 13.97
N LEU A 11 6.49 3.65 13.65
CA LEU A 11 5.80 2.84 14.65
C LEU A 11 6.78 1.92 15.39
N ALA A 12 7.67 1.22 14.67
CA ALA A 12 8.67 0.36 15.26
C ALA A 12 9.62 1.13 16.22
N GLN A 13 10.00 2.34 15.83
CA GLN A 13 10.81 3.21 16.70
C GLN A 13 10.02 3.70 17.93
N LEU A 14 8.76 4.07 17.74
CA LEU A 14 7.88 4.55 18.80
C LEU A 14 7.67 3.47 19.86
N VAL A 15 7.28 2.25 19.45
CA VAL A 15 7.03 1.14 20.39
C VAL A 15 8.30 0.77 21.16
N THR A 16 9.46 0.79 20.49
CA THR A 16 10.76 0.54 21.14
C THR A 16 11.08 1.59 22.20
N LYS A 17 10.87 2.86 21.88
CA LYS A 17 11.15 3.96 22.84
C LYS A 17 10.19 3.93 24.02
N ALA A 18 8.90 3.70 23.76
CA ALA A 18 7.87 3.67 24.80
C ALA A 18 8.06 2.46 25.73
N GLY A 19 8.37 1.27 25.19
CA GLY A 19 8.67 0.08 25.99
C GLY A 19 9.84 0.30 26.94
N LYS A 20 10.94 0.90 26.48
CA LYS A 20 12.09 1.28 27.31
C LYS A 20 11.73 2.26 28.44
N GLN A 21 10.63 2.98 28.30
CA GLN A 21 10.10 3.91 29.32
C GLN A 21 9.03 3.23 30.21
N GLY A 22 8.79 1.93 30.05
CA GLY A 22 7.85 1.17 30.86
C GLY A 22 6.40 1.20 30.35
N ALA A 23 6.13 1.64 29.13
CA ALA A 23 4.80 1.54 28.55
C ALA A 23 4.44 0.08 28.25
N GLY A 24 3.27 -0.38 28.72
CA GLY A 24 2.81 -1.76 28.50
C GLY A 24 2.12 -1.96 27.15
N PHE A 25 1.66 -0.88 26.50
CA PHE A 25 1.02 -0.93 25.18
C PHE A 25 1.01 0.45 24.51
N ILE A 26 0.79 0.47 23.19
CA ILE A 26 0.49 1.66 22.40
C ILE A 26 -0.82 1.44 21.66
N GLY A 27 -1.79 2.36 21.89
CA GLY A 27 -3.04 2.40 21.13
C GLY A 27 -2.85 3.15 19.81
N LEU A 28 -3.32 2.58 18.71
CA LEU A 28 -3.32 3.21 17.40
C LEU A 28 -4.74 3.56 16.97
N ASN A 29 -4.90 4.65 16.22
CA ASN A 29 -6.08 4.82 15.39
C ASN A 29 -6.14 3.66 14.36
N PRO A 30 -7.34 3.36 13.79
CA PRO A 30 -7.44 2.31 12.79
C PRO A 30 -6.45 2.52 11.65
N ILE A 31 -5.70 1.45 11.31
CA ILE A 31 -4.67 1.45 10.26
C ILE A 31 -5.15 0.69 9.02
N HIS A 32 -6.45 0.62 8.84
CA HIS A 32 -7.11 -0.17 7.80
C HIS A 32 -7.02 0.46 6.42
N ALA A 33 -7.24 -0.38 5.39
CA ALA A 33 -7.21 0.03 3.99
C ALA A 33 -8.24 1.15 3.71
N LEU A 34 -7.78 2.19 3.03
CA LEU A 34 -8.58 3.31 2.56
C LEU A 34 -8.83 3.19 1.04
N TYR A 35 -9.07 4.29 0.38
CA TYR A 35 -9.41 4.34 -1.04
C TYR A 35 -8.27 4.97 -1.85
N PRO A 36 -7.41 4.17 -2.51
CA PRO A 36 -6.26 4.71 -3.26
C PRO A 36 -6.63 5.71 -4.35
N SER A 37 -7.77 5.49 -4.99
CA SER A 37 -8.31 6.36 -6.03
C SER A 37 -9.11 7.56 -5.49
N ASN A 38 -9.32 7.65 -4.17
CA ASN A 38 -9.97 8.77 -3.52
C ASN A 38 -9.25 9.14 -2.22
N PRO A 39 -8.03 9.71 -2.29
CA PRO A 39 -7.19 10.00 -1.12
C PRO A 39 -7.85 10.95 -0.11
N GLU A 40 -8.78 11.79 -0.55
CA GLU A 40 -9.53 12.70 0.32
C GLU A 40 -10.49 11.96 1.26
N ALA A 41 -10.89 10.72 0.94
CA ALA A 41 -11.61 9.84 1.85
C ALA A 41 -10.66 9.21 2.89
N CYS A 42 -9.95 10.07 3.63
CA CYS A 42 -8.82 9.71 4.50
C CYS A 42 -9.21 9.34 5.94
N SER A 43 -10.50 9.37 6.29
CA SER A 43 -10.94 9.01 7.64
C SER A 43 -10.61 7.56 7.97
N PRO A 44 -9.84 7.28 9.03
CA PRO A 44 -9.52 5.91 9.43
C PRO A 44 -10.75 5.13 9.92
N TYR A 45 -11.83 5.83 10.23
CA TYR A 45 -13.11 5.25 10.69
C TYR A 45 -14.05 4.88 9.55
N GLY A 46 -13.73 5.28 8.30
CA GLY A 46 -14.45 4.94 7.08
C GLY A 46 -13.61 4.10 6.09
N PRO A 47 -13.02 2.96 6.50
CA PRO A 47 -12.12 2.20 5.64
C PRO A 47 -12.85 1.50 4.50
N SER A 48 -12.15 1.25 3.41
CA SER A 48 -12.63 0.37 2.33
C SER A 48 -12.67 -1.09 2.78
N SER A 49 -11.76 -1.49 3.66
CA SER A 49 -11.73 -2.81 4.28
C SER A 49 -11.12 -2.74 5.69
N ARG A 50 -11.73 -3.46 6.65
CA ARG A 50 -11.18 -3.63 8.00
C ARG A 50 -10.25 -4.85 8.11
N ARG A 51 -10.06 -5.60 7.05
CA ARG A 51 -9.21 -6.81 7.02
C ARG A 51 -7.82 -6.54 6.47
N TRP A 52 -7.66 -5.44 5.73
CA TRP A 52 -6.43 -5.09 5.03
C TRP A 52 -5.89 -3.76 5.52
N LEU A 53 -4.62 -3.49 5.24
CA LEU A 53 -3.88 -2.34 5.77
C LEU A 53 -3.88 -1.17 4.80
N ASN A 54 -3.78 0.03 5.36
CA ASN A 54 -3.49 1.23 4.58
C ASN A 54 -2.02 1.21 4.16
N PHE A 55 -1.76 1.00 2.88
CA PHE A 55 -0.42 0.92 2.32
C PHE A 55 0.32 2.28 2.33
N LEU A 56 -0.36 3.41 2.60
CA LEU A 56 0.32 4.69 2.78
C LEU A 56 1.27 4.68 4.00
N TYR A 57 1.09 3.75 4.93
CA TYR A 57 2.00 3.55 6.05
C TYR A 57 3.22 2.69 5.74
N ILE A 58 3.41 2.22 4.51
CA ILE A 58 4.65 1.56 4.09
C ILE A 58 5.80 2.58 4.12
N ASP A 59 6.87 2.24 4.83
CA ASP A 59 8.16 2.91 4.65
C ASP A 59 8.77 2.44 3.33
N VAL A 60 8.71 3.31 2.34
CA VAL A 60 9.20 3.05 0.98
C VAL A 60 10.71 2.80 0.98
N THR A 61 11.43 3.50 1.87
CA THR A 61 12.90 3.44 1.93
C THR A 61 13.43 2.14 2.53
N ALA A 62 12.58 1.42 3.27
CA ALA A 62 12.92 0.14 3.89
C ALA A 62 12.74 -1.06 2.95
N LEU A 63 12.23 -0.87 1.73
CA LEU A 63 12.05 -1.93 0.75
C LEU A 63 13.37 -2.25 0.05
N PRO A 64 13.70 -3.54 -0.19
CA PRO A 64 14.99 -3.95 -0.77
C PRO A 64 15.29 -3.29 -2.14
N GLU A 65 14.26 -3.11 -2.97
CA GLU A 65 14.37 -2.54 -4.31
C GLU A 65 14.56 -1.02 -4.31
N TYR A 66 14.45 -0.34 -3.15
CA TYR A 66 14.56 1.12 -3.06
C TYR A 66 15.88 1.66 -3.61
N THR A 67 16.96 0.93 -3.45
CA THR A 67 18.30 1.33 -3.93
C THR A 67 18.52 1.06 -5.42
N SER A 68 17.57 0.49 -6.14
CA SER A 68 17.70 0.25 -7.58
C SER A 68 17.79 1.57 -8.36
N ALA A 69 18.51 1.56 -9.48
CA ALA A 69 18.70 2.76 -10.31
C ALA A 69 17.35 3.32 -10.81
N ALA A 70 16.38 2.45 -11.13
CA ALA A 70 15.08 2.87 -11.62
C ALA A 70 14.26 3.58 -10.53
N VAL A 71 14.24 3.05 -9.31
CA VAL A 71 13.56 3.70 -8.17
C VAL A 71 14.24 5.00 -7.80
N GLN A 72 15.58 5.01 -7.75
CA GLN A 72 16.35 6.22 -7.45
C GLN A 72 16.14 7.32 -8.51
N ALA A 73 15.97 6.96 -9.78
CA ALA A 73 15.63 7.93 -10.82
C ALA A 73 14.28 8.61 -10.59
N VAL A 74 13.29 7.87 -10.10
CA VAL A 74 11.98 8.43 -9.74
C VAL A 74 12.06 9.34 -8.52
N VAL A 75 12.63 8.83 -7.43
CA VAL A 75 12.59 9.55 -6.14
C VAL A 75 13.55 10.74 -6.08
N ASN A 76 14.63 10.73 -6.86
CA ASN A 76 15.59 11.82 -6.93
C ASN A 76 15.28 12.85 -8.03
N ALA A 77 14.20 12.68 -8.79
CA ALA A 77 13.77 13.69 -9.75
C ALA A 77 13.45 15.01 -9.02
N GLU A 78 13.85 16.14 -9.62
CA GLU A 78 13.69 17.47 -9.02
C GLU A 78 12.24 17.77 -8.63
N ASP A 79 11.30 17.48 -9.53
CA ASP A 79 9.87 17.64 -9.26
C ASP A 79 9.42 16.78 -8.06
N PHE A 80 9.85 15.52 -8.01
CA PHE A 80 9.52 14.62 -6.91
C PHE A 80 10.04 15.17 -5.57
N GLN A 81 11.29 15.62 -5.53
CA GLN A 81 11.89 16.18 -4.32
C GLN A 81 11.22 17.48 -3.87
N THR A 82 10.87 18.35 -4.80
CA THR A 82 10.13 19.59 -4.52
C THR A 82 8.77 19.27 -3.88
N ARG A 83 8.02 18.35 -4.47
CA ARG A 83 6.71 17.90 -3.96
C ARG A 83 6.84 17.18 -2.62
N LEU A 84 7.90 16.40 -2.42
CA LEU A 84 8.17 15.74 -1.14
C LEU A 84 8.46 16.77 -0.03
N GLN A 85 9.20 17.83 -0.32
CA GLN A 85 9.41 18.93 0.63
C GLN A 85 8.10 19.65 0.95
N THR A 86 7.24 19.87 -0.04
CA THR A 86 5.89 20.42 0.18
C THR A 86 5.09 19.54 1.13
N ALA A 87 5.03 18.22 0.88
CA ALA A 87 4.31 17.28 1.74
C ALA A 87 4.84 17.26 3.19
N ARG A 88 6.13 17.54 3.38
CA ARG A 88 6.77 17.60 4.72
C ARG A 88 6.56 18.92 5.47
N SER A 89 6.22 19.99 4.75
CA SER A 89 6.15 21.35 5.30
C SER A 89 4.75 21.80 5.71
N VAL A 90 3.72 21.08 5.28
CA VAL A 90 2.33 21.41 5.61
C VAL A 90 1.98 21.03 7.04
N GLU A 91 1.06 21.78 7.65
CA GLU A 91 0.60 21.55 9.02
C GLU A 91 -0.21 20.24 9.14
N TYR A 92 -1.07 19.99 8.18
CA TYR A 92 -1.90 18.78 8.10
C TYR A 92 -1.44 17.89 6.94
N VAL A 93 -1.64 16.59 7.09
CA VAL A 93 -1.28 15.63 6.04
C VAL A 93 -2.05 15.93 4.76
N ASP A 94 -1.34 16.22 3.68
CA ASP A 94 -1.90 16.28 2.33
C ASP A 94 -1.98 14.86 1.76
N TYR A 95 -3.11 14.21 1.96
CA TYR A 95 -3.30 12.81 1.57
C TYR A 95 -3.23 12.60 0.06
N SER A 96 -3.66 13.58 -0.73
CA SER A 96 -3.58 13.52 -2.19
C SER A 96 -2.11 13.54 -2.64
N LEU A 97 -1.33 14.49 -2.16
CA LEU A 97 0.09 14.60 -2.48
C LEU A 97 0.91 13.41 -1.97
N VAL A 98 0.65 12.96 -0.73
CA VAL A 98 1.30 11.77 -0.15
C VAL A 98 0.98 10.52 -0.98
N THR A 99 -0.28 10.35 -1.40
CA THR A 99 -0.68 9.20 -2.22
C THR A 99 0.04 9.21 -3.56
N GLU A 100 0.09 10.34 -4.25
CA GLU A 100 0.80 10.46 -5.53
C GLU A 100 2.28 10.12 -5.40
N LEU A 101 2.98 10.68 -4.41
CA LEU A 101 4.40 10.41 -4.18
C LEU A 101 4.67 8.95 -3.84
N LYS A 102 3.89 8.38 -2.90
CA LYS A 102 4.05 6.98 -2.52
C LYS A 102 3.72 6.03 -3.66
N MET A 103 2.63 6.27 -4.39
CA MET A 103 2.25 5.45 -5.54
C MET A 103 3.29 5.51 -6.66
N ALA A 104 3.89 6.67 -6.94
CA ALA A 104 4.96 6.77 -7.94
C ALA A 104 6.16 5.88 -7.58
N ALA A 105 6.62 5.95 -6.32
CA ALA A 105 7.74 5.13 -5.86
C ALA A 105 7.37 3.64 -5.75
N LEU A 106 6.20 3.31 -5.19
CA LEU A 106 5.74 1.92 -5.01
C LEU A 106 5.51 1.22 -6.36
N ASN A 107 5.04 1.93 -7.39
CA ASN A 107 4.96 1.40 -8.75
C ASN A 107 6.36 1.01 -9.29
N SER A 108 7.34 1.91 -9.16
CA SER A 108 8.71 1.63 -9.60
C SER A 108 9.33 0.47 -8.82
N LEU A 109 9.13 0.42 -7.50
CA LEU A 109 9.56 -0.69 -6.64
C LEU A 109 8.94 -2.03 -7.06
N PHE A 110 7.64 -2.04 -7.33
CA PHE A 110 6.98 -3.25 -7.78
C PHE A 110 7.47 -3.71 -9.15
N ASP A 111 7.73 -2.79 -10.07
CA ASP A 111 8.29 -3.13 -11.39
C ASP A 111 9.66 -3.79 -11.26
N GLU A 112 10.53 -3.29 -10.39
CA GLU A 112 11.83 -3.89 -10.08
C GLU A 112 11.64 -5.29 -9.45
N TYR A 113 10.77 -5.41 -8.45
CA TYR A 113 10.43 -6.68 -7.82
C TYR A 113 9.86 -7.69 -8.85
N TYR A 114 8.92 -7.24 -9.68
CA TYR A 114 8.26 -8.06 -10.69
C TYR A 114 9.27 -8.64 -11.68
N ASN A 115 10.18 -7.81 -12.15
CA ASN A 115 11.20 -8.20 -13.13
C ASN A 115 12.29 -9.10 -12.51
N ALA A 116 12.70 -8.80 -11.28
CA ALA A 116 13.77 -9.52 -10.61
C ALA A 116 13.32 -10.89 -10.05
N TYR A 117 12.15 -10.96 -9.45
CA TYR A 117 11.78 -12.08 -8.58
C TYR A 117 10.54 -12.86 -9.01
N LEU A 118 9.52 -12.22 -9.56
CA LEU A 118 8.21 -12.87 -9.74
C LEU A 118 8.25 -14.07 -10.70
N LYS A 119 9.16 -14.05 -11.66
CA LYS A 119 9.37 -15.14 -12.64
C LYS A 119 10.40 -16.17 -12.19
N LYS A 120 11.02 -15.99 -11.01
CA LYS A 120 12.09 -16.84 -10.50
C LYS A 120 11.68 -17.53 -9.20
N ASN A 121 12.26 -18.67 -8.91
CA ASN A 121 12.04 -19.37 -7.65
C ASN A 121 12.97 -18.82 -6.55
N THR A 122 12.82 -17.54 -6.23
CA THR A 122 13.55 -16.88 -5.15
C THR A 122 12.83 -17.04 -3.80
N LYS A 123 13.51 -16.75 -2.70
CA LYS A 123 12.90 -16.71 -1.37
C LYS A 123 11.75 -15.71 -1.34
N GLN A 124 11.98 -14.49 -1.82
CA GLN A 124 10.97 -13.42 -1.85
C GLN A 124 9.72 -13.83 -2.64
N ASN A 125 9.91 -14.49 -3.79
CA ASN A 125 8.76 -14.97 -4.57
C ASN A 125 7.97 -16.05 -3.84
N ARG A 126 8.64 -16.95 -3.11
CA ARG A 126 7.95 -17.97 -2.31
C ARG A 126 7.18 -17.34 -1.15
N GLU A 127 7.75 -16.36 -0.46
CA GLU A 127 7.10 -15.62 0.63
C GLU A 127 5.87 -14.84 0.12
N PHE A 128 5.99 -14.15 -1.01
CA PHE A 128 4.86 -13.45 -1.61
C PHE A 128 3.75 -14.43 -2.04
N LYS A 129 4.09 -15.56 -2.66
CA LYS A 129 3.10 -16.59 -3.02
C LYS A 129 2.42 -17.19 -1.78
N ALA A 130 3.17 -17.43 -0.72
CA ALA A 130 2.61 -17.89 0.55
C ALA A 130 1.66 -16.86 1.17
N PHE A 131 2.00 -15.58 1.11
CA PHE A 131 1.11 -14.49 1.54
C PHE A 131 -0.19 -14.46 0.72
N ILE A 132 -0.10 -14.56 -0.62
CA ILE A 132 -1.28 -14.62 -1.49
C ILE A 132 -2.14 -15.83 -1.13
N GLN A 133 -1.55 -17.00 -0.95
CA GLN A 133 -2.27 -18.22 -0.57
C GLN A 133 -2.96 -18.08 0.78
N ALA A 134 -2.29 -17.51 1.77
CA ALA A 134 -2.86 -17.27 3.10
C ALA A 134 -3.99 -16.23 3.09
N GLY A 135 -3.85 -15.19 2.26
CA GLY A 135 -4.86 -14.14 2.08
C GLY A 135 -6.11 -14.63 1.35
N GLY A 136 -5.95 -15.63 0.49
CA GLY A 136 -7.03 -16.30 -0.25
C GLY A 136 -7.93 -15.33 -1.00
N GLU A 137 -9.20 -15.70 -1.09
CA GLU A 137 -10.21 -14.91 -1.79
C GLU A 137 -10.35 -13.48 -1.26
N SER A 138 -10.21 -13.28 0.07
CA SER A 138 -10.30 -11.94 0.68
C SER A 138 -9.22 -10.99 0.16
N LEU A 139 -7.99 -11.46 -0.05
CA LEU A 139 -6.92 -10.65 -0.63
C LEU A 139 -7.18 -10.38 -2.11
N GLU A 140 -7.64 -11.40 -2.83
CA GLU A 140 -7.98 -11.26 -4.25
C GLU A 140 -9.11 -10.25 -4.47
N MET A 141 -10.16 -10.30 -3.66
CA MET A 141 -11.26 -9.34 -3.68
C MET A 141 -10.76 -7.91 -3.46
N GLN A 142 -9.98 -7.66 -2.40
CA GLN A 142 -9.47 -6.32 -2.11
C GLN A 142 -8.57 -5.80 -3.23
N ALA A 143 -7.60 -6.60 -3.67
CA ALA A 143 -6.66 -6.18 -4.70
C ALA A 143 -7.34 -5.96 -6.06
N THR A 144 -8.33 -6.77 -6.40
CA THR A 144 -9.13 -6.59 -7.62
C THR A 144 -9.98 -5.34 -7.52
N TYR A 145 -10.61 -5.09 -6.38
CA TYR A 145 -11.41 -3.88 -6.13
C TYR A 145 -10.56 -2.61 -6.29
N ASP A 146 -9.39 -2.55 -5.66
CA ASP A 146 -8.48 -1.41 -5.76
C ASP A 146 -8.01 -1.19 -7.22
N ALA A 147 -7.69 -2.26 -7.94
CA ALA A 147 -7.32 -2.19 -9.36
C ALA A 147 -8.47 -1.72 -10.26
N MET A 148 -9.70 -2.11 -9.95
CA MET A 148 -10.90 -1.68 -10.69
C MET A 148 -11.21 -0.20 -10.43
N GLN A 149 -11.10 0.27 -9.18
CA GLN A 149 -11.25 1.69 -8.86
C GLN A 149 -10.24 2.55 -9.62
N GLU A 150 -8.96 2.17 -9.57
CA GLU A 150 -7.91 2.86 -10.30
C GLU A 150 -8.16 2.88 -11.82
N TYR A 151 -8.57 1.74 -12.38
CA TYR A 151 -8.90 1.64 -13.79
C TYR A 151 -10.03 2.60 -14.19
N LEU A 152 -11.13 2.64 -13.43
CA LEU A 152 -12.25 3.55 -13.69
C LEU A 152 -11.83 5.01 -13.56
N GLN A 153 -11.04 5.35 -12.55
CA GLN A 153 -10.51 6.71 -12.38
C GLN A 153 -9.65 7.12 -13.57
N ASN A 154 -8.77 6.25 -14.05
CA ASN A 154 -7.92 6.52 -15.22
C ASN A 154 -8.73 6.69 -16.52
N GLU A 155 -9.91 6.06 -16.60
CA GLU A 155 -10.89 6.24 -17.69
C GLU A 155 -11.77 7.49 -17.51
N GLY A 156 -11.54 8.29 -16.47
CA GLY A 156 -12.35 9.48 -16.17
C GLY A 156 -13.77 9.16 -15.72
N LYS A 157 -14.00 7.96 -15.17
CA LYS A 157 -15.30 7.50 -14.68
C LYS A 157 -15.39 7.62 -13.15
N ASP A 158 -16.63 7.68 -12.64
CA ASP A 158 -16.86 7.58 -11.21
C ASP A 158 -16.30 6.28 -10.63
N ALA A 159 -15.50 6.40 -9.56
CA ALA A 159 -14.81 5.27 -8.94
C ALA A 159 -14.84 5.31 -7.41
N TRP A 160 -15.72 6.12 -6.79
CA TRP A 160 -15.74 6.28 -5.34
C TRP A 160 -16.14 5.01 -4.56
N GLY A 161 -16.75 4.04 -5.21
CA GLY A 161 -17.09 2.77 -4.59
C GLY A 161 -17.90 1.87 -5.52
N TRP A 162 -18.11 0.63 -5.11
CA TRP A 162 -18.83 -0.38 -5.89
C TRP A 162 -20.23 0.04 -6.38
N PRO A 163 -21.02 0.94 -5.72
CA PRO A 163 -22.34 1.33 -6.25
C PRO A 163 -22.28 2.05 -7.60
N VAL A 164 -21.16 2.73 -7.93
CA VAL A 164 -21.00 3.42 -9.23
C VAL A 164 -20.26 2.56 -10.28
N PHE A 165 -19.81 1.37 -9.89
CA PHE A 165 -19.19 0.45 -10.85
C PHE A 165 -20.21 -0.02 -11.90
N PRO A 166 -19.76 -0.41 -13.11
CA PRO A 166 -20.62 -1.11 -14.07
C PRO A 166 -21.38 -2.25 -13.37
N GLU A 167 -22.63 -2.46 -13.74
CA GLU A 167 -23.50 -3.42 -13.03
C GLU A 167 -22.87 -4.82 -12.90
N ASN A 168 -22.21 -5.30 -13.95
CA ASN A 168 -21.52 -6.59 -13.96
C ASN A 168 -20.18 -6.60 -13.21
N TRP A 169 -19.78 -5.48 -12.57
CA TRP A 169 -18.60 -5.39 -11.70
C TRP A 169 -18.96 -5.24 -10.21
N ARG A 170 -20.25 -5.16 -9.90
CA ARG A 170 -20.72 -5.00 -8.52
C ARG A 170 -20.75 -6.29 -7.70
N ASP A 171 -20.63 -7.43 -8.37
CA ASP A 171 -20.49 -8.75 -7.74
C ASP A 171 -19.11 -9.33 -8.12
N PHE A 172 -18.29 -9.59 -7.09
CA PHE A 172 -16.94 -10.13 -7.27
C PHE A 172 -16.94 -11.47 -8.04
N HIS A 173 -17.97 -12.30 -7.85
CA HIS A 173 -18.07 -13.60 -8.52
C HIS A 173 -18.60 -13.51 -9.96
N ASN A 174 -18.90 -12.32 -10.46
CA ASN A 174 -19.30 -12.14 -11.84
C ASN A 174 -18.14 -12.44 -12.79
N GLU A 175 -18.43 -13.13 -13.91
CA GLU A 175 -17.44 -13.47 -14.94
C GLU A 175 -16.70 -12.23 -15.49
N ALA A 176 -17.35 -11.07 -15.53
CA ALA A 176 -16.74 -9.82 -15.99
C ALA A 176 -15.61 -9.37 -15.04
N VAL A 177 -15.74 -9.58 -13.74
CA VAL A 177 -14.69 -9.29 -12.76
C VAL A 177 -13.53 -10.26 -12.92
N ALA A 178 -13.80 -11.54 -13.09
CA ALA A 178 -12.75 -12.54 -13.37
C ALA A 178 -11.97 -12.22 -14.67
N LYS A 179 -12.67 -11.80 -15.72
CA LYS A 179 -12.06 -11.34 -16.97
C LYS A 179 -11.19 -10.10 -16.77
N PHE A 180 -11.68 -9.14 -15.99
CA PHE A 180 -10.91 -7.94 -15.62
C PHE A 180 -9.63 -8.34 -14.87
N ALA A 181 -9.73 -9.12 -13.81
CA ALA A 181 -8.59 -9.55 -13.00
C ALA A 181 -7.54 -10.30 -13.83
N LYS A 182 -7.98 -11.17 -14.75
CA LYS A 182 -7.10 -11.87 -15.69
C LYS A 182 -6.40 -10.91 -16.65
N LYS A 183 -7.13 -9.97 -17.25
CA LYS A 183 -6.58 -8.96 -18.19
C LYS A 183 -5.60 -8.02 -17.50
N HIS A 184 -5.89 -7.62 -16.27
CA HIS A 184 -5.10 -6.66 -15.46
C HIS A 184 -4.29 -7.35 -14.35
N LYS A 185 -3.90 -8.62 -14.56
CA LYS A 185 -3.23 -9.45 -13.55
C LYS A 185 -2.05 -8.77 -12.86
N LYS A 186 -1.17 -8.10 -13.63
CA LYS A 186 -0.02 -7.39 -13.05
C LYS A 186 -0.47 -6.30 -12.07
N ARG A 187 -1.58 -5.61 -12.38
CA ARG A 187 -2.09 -4.54 -11.52
C ARG A 187 -2.73 -5.09 -10.24
N VAL A 188 -3.47 -6.17 -10.34
CA VAL A 188 -4.01 -6.88 -9.16
C VAL A 188 -2.85 -7.39 -8.29
N GLN A 189 -1.80 -7.96 -8.89
CA GLN A 189 -0.61 -8.39 -8.15
C GLN A 189 0.13 -7.23 -7.48
N PHE A 190 0.11 -6.03 -8.07
CA PHE A 190 0.65 -4.83 -7.42
C PHE A 190 -0.07 -4.53 -6.10
N TYR A 191 -1.39 -4.52 -6.08
CA TYR A 191 -2.15 -4.29 -4.84
C TYR A 191 -1.97 -5.42 -3.82
N MET A 192 -1.83 -6.67 -4.25
CA MET A 192 -1.43 -7.78 -3.36
C MET A 192 -0.03 -7.57 -2.77
N PHE A 193 0.93 -7.08 -3.58
CA PHE A 193 2.27 -6.75 -3.15
C PHE A 193 2.27 -5.64 -2.09
N LEU A 194 1.46 -4.59 -2.27
CA LEU A 194 1.33 -3.52 -1.28
C LEU A 194 0.83 -4.07 0.07
N GLN A 195 -0.16 -4.96 0.07
CA GLN A 195 -0.66 -5.59 1.29
C GLN A 195 0.40 -6.47 1.95
N TRP A 196 1.18 -7.21 1.15
CA TRP A 196 2.28 -8.01 1.67
C TRP A 196 3.34 -7.13 2.35
N GLN A 197 3.80 -6.06 1.69
CA GLN A 197 4.79 -5.15 2.26
C GLN A 197 4.30 -4.43 3.53
N ALA A 198 3.05 -4.00 3.53
CA ALA A 198 2.43 -3.41 4.72
C ALA A 198 2.39 -4.41 5.90
N ALA A 199 1.99 -5.65 5.64
CA ALA A 199 1.94 -6.70 6.66
C ALA A 199 3.34 -7.05 7.21
N GLU A 200 4.36 -7.17 6.36
CA GLU A 200 5.75 -7.42 6.75
C GLU A 200 6.31 -6.31 7.65
N GLN A 201 6.02 -5.05 7.30
CA GLN A 201 6.51 -3.93 8.10
C GLN A 201 5.75 -3.78 9.42
N LEU A 202 4.45 -4.02 9.44
CA LEU A 202 3.67 -4.04 10.67
C LEU A 202 4.14 -5.16 11.60
N GLU A 203 4.44 -6.35 11.07
CA GLU A 203 4.99 -7.45 11.88
C GLU A 203 6.35 -7.11 12.47
N LYS A 204 7.23 -6.44 11.72
CA LYS A 204 8.49 -5.91 12.27
C LYS A 204 8.27 -4.94 13.44
N ALA A 205 7.27 -4.07 13.33
CA ALA A 205 6.91 -3.16 14.43
C ALA A 205 6.37 -3.94 15.65
N ASN A 206 5.56 -4.98 15.42
CA ASN A 206 5.08 -5.88 16.48
C ASN A 206 6.24 -6.60 17.18
N GLN A 207 7.19 -7.15 16.43
CA GLN A 207 8.38 -7.80 16.99
C GLN A 207 9.25 -6.81 17.79
N ALA A 208 9.37 -5.55 17.33
CA ALA A 208 10.08 -4.52 18.06
C ALA A 208 9.37 -4.17 19.39
N ALA A 209 8.03 -4.19 19.42
CA ALA A 209 7.26 -3.99 20.65
C ALA A 209 7.46 -5.15 21.66
N ILE A 210 7.47 -6.39 21.17
CA ILE A 210 7.68 -7.58 22.04
C ILE A 210 9.09 -7.60 22.63
N ALA A 211 10.08 -7.09 21.90
CA ALA A 211 11.48 -7.06 22.33
C ALA A 211 11.81 -5.88 23.25
N ALA A 212 10.94 -4.89 23.39
CA ALA A 212 11.17 -3.67 24.16
C ALA A 212 10.70 -3.77 25.59
#